data_0cbab6bebb42f896e04d5e27c2338034
#
_entry.id   0cbab6bebb42f896e04d5e27c2338034
#
_cell.length_a   1.000
_cell.length_b   1.000
_cell.length_c   1.000
_cell.angle_alpha   90.00
_cell.angle_beta   90.00
_cell.angle_gamma   90.00
#
_symmetry.space_group_name_H-M   'P 1'
#
loop_
_entity.id
_entity.type
_entity.pdbx_description
1 polymer ?
#
loop_
_entity_poly.entity_id
_entity_poly.type
_entity_poly.pdbx_seq_one_letter_code
_entity_poly.pdbx_strand_id
1 'polypeptide(L)'
;MKTSLLALFTFLLFSVVITTDSLAQQVPNARMSPTMISATTVDAAYIKVVYGMPSKRDRVVFGGLVPYGSVWRTGADEATEITLTKDVVFHNTEIPAGHYSLFTIPNETEWTIIFNRELGLWGAFNYKEQHDVARFTVPVETLEEEWEAFRILIVNQEGNTSLQMKWDRTGVTIPFRVKS
;
A
#
# COMPACT_ATOMS: atom_id res chain seq x y z
N MET A 1 -59.67 49.92 -54.01
CA MET A 1 -59.76 49.45 -52.62
C MET A 1 -58.94 48.17 -52.54
N LYS A 2 -57.73 48.25 -51.99
CA LYS A 2 -56.84 47.08 -51.79
C LYS A 2 -56.50 47.06 -50.32
N THR A 3 -57.00 46.10 -49.60
CA THR A 3 -56.71 45.83 -48.20
C THR A 3 -55.45 44.95 -48.11
N SER A 4 -54.41 45.53 -47.54
CA SER A 4 -53.15 44.80 -47.26
C SER A 4 -53.29 44.05 -45.95
N LEU A 5 -53.12 42.73 -46.01
CA LEU A 5 -53.10 41.84 -44.87
C LEU A 5 -51.66 41.79 -44.32
N LEU A 6 -51.45 42.37 -43.11
CA LEU A 6 -50.17 42.34 -42.42
C LEU A 6 -50.06 41.03 -41.61
N ALA A 7 -49.24 40.08 -42.06
CA ALA A 7 -48.98 38.86 -41.35
C ALA A 7 -47.91 39.09 -40.28
N LEU A 8 -48.32 39.02 -39.02
CA LEU A 8 -47.42 39.10 -37.86
C LEU A 8 -46.79 37.71 -37.62
N PHE A 9 -45.50 37.56 -37.96
CA PHE A 9 -44.74 36.34 -37.70
C PHE A 9 -44.17 36.42 -36.28
N THR A 10 -44.80 35.73 -35.31
CA THR A 10 -44.33 35.60 -33.93
C THR A 10 -43.29 34.46 -33.93
N PHE A 11 -42.02 34.83 -33.76
CA PHE A 11 -40.90 33.87 -33.60
C PHE A 11 -40.87 33.44 -32.14
N LEU A 12 -41.33 32.21 -31.87
CA LEU A 12 -41.29 31.62 -30.52
C LEU A 12 -39.87 31.06 -30.33
N LEU A 13 -39.00 31.79 -29.60
CA LEU A 13 -37.71 31.31 -29.18
C LEU A 13 -37.87 30.24 -28.07
N PHE A 14 -37.76 28.99 -28.45
CA PHE A 14 -37.71 27.87 -27.52
C PHE A 14 -36.30 27.79 -26.93
N SER A 15 -36.09 28.37 -25.76
CA SER A 15 -34.83 28.23 -25.02
C SER A 15 -34.76 26.82 -24.44
N VAL A 16 -34.04 25.93 -25.12
CA VAL A 16 -33.68 24.65 -24.52
C VAL A 16 -32.64 24.88 -23.42
N VAL A 17 -33.06 24.82 -22.19
CA VAL A 17 -32.14 24.77 -21.03
C VAL A 17 -31.55 23.38 -20.98
N ILE A 18 -30.34 23.24 -21.53
CA ILE A 18 -29.54 22.01 -21.34
C ILE A 18 -29.01 22.05 -19.91
N THR A 19 -29.68 21.35 -18.99
CA THR A 19 -29.13 21.05 -17.68
C THR A 19 -28.03 20.02 -17.88
N THR A 20 -26.79 20.48 -17.94
CA THR A 20 -25.65 19.58 -17.81
C THR A 20 -25.63 19.11 -16.35
N ASP A 21 -26.08 17.89 -16.10
CA ASP A 21 -25.80 17.21 -14.84
C ASP A 21 -24.27 17.15 -14.71
N SER A 22 -23.71 18.09 -13.96
CA SER A 22 -22.31 18.01 -13.56
C SER A 22 -22.21 16.76 -12.69
N LEU A 23 -21.67 15.68 -13.25
CA LEU A 23 -21.22 14.53 -12.48
C LEU A 23 -20.06 15.05 -11.60
N ALA A 24 -20.42 15.70 -10.50
CA ALA A 24 -19.46 16.06 -9.48
C ALA A 24 -18.76 14.76 -9.11
N GLN A 25 -17.47 14.67 -9.43
CA GLN A 25 -16.64 13.54 -9.06
C GLN A 25 -16.75 13.39 -7.55
N GLN A 26 -17.39 12.30 -7.12
CA GLN A 26 -17.59 12.03 -5.71
C GLN A 26 -16.21 11.91 -5.08
N VAL A 27 -15.84 12.86 -4.22
CA VAL A 27 -14.58 12.79 -3.48
C VAL A 27 -14.64 11.50 -2.65
N PRO A 28 -13.71 10.57 -2.86
CA PRO A 28 -13.71 9.33 -2.08
C PRO A 28 -13.66 9.65 -0.60
N ASN A 29 -14.44 8.96 0.21
CA ASN A 29 -14.36 9.08 1.65
C ASN A 29 -12.92 8.80 2.11
N ALA A 30 -12.42 9.63 3.04
CA ALA A 30 -11.09 9.42 3.61
C ALA A 30 -10.97 8.00 4.15
N ARG A 31 -9.94 7.28 3.73
CA ARG A 31 -9.67 5.90 4.21
C ARG A 31 -9.37 5.93 5.71
N MET A 32 -9.89 4.96 6.43
CA MET A 32 -9.57 4.79 7.86
C MET A 32 -8.10 4.42 8.08
N SER A 33 -7.48 3.80 7.09
CA SER A 33 -6.06 3.46 7.02
C SER A 33 -5.46 4.18 5.81
N PRO A 34 -4.84 5.35 6.00
CA PRO A 34 -4.29 6.12 4.89
C PRO A 34 -3.19 5.35 4.16
N THR A 35 -3.13 5.54 2.85
CA THR A 35 -2.02 5.01 2.05
C THR A 35 -0.76 5.78 2.35
N MET A 36 0.31 5.06 2.66
CA MET A 36 1.64 5.60 2.96
C MET A 36 2.67 5.12 1.95
N ILE A 37 3.68 5.93 1.76
CA ILE A 37 4.85 5.61 0.93
C ILE A 37 6.10 5.78 1.79
N SER A 38 6.92 4.73 1.81
CA SER A 38 8.29 4.77 2.31
C SER A 38 9.23 4.52 1.13
N ALA A 39 10.13 5.45 0.84
CA ALA A 39 11.01 5.34 -0.32
C ALA A 39 12.39 5.94 -0.05
N THR A 40 13.41 5.36 -0.69
CA THR A 40 14.79 5.83 -0.63
C THR A 40 15.57 5.44 -1.87
N THR A 41 16.73 6.05 -2.07
CA THR A 41 17.73 5.59 -3.03
C THR A 41 18.99 5.18 -2.28
N VAL A 42 19.43 3.94 -2.48
CA VAL A 42 20.66 3.36 -1.91
C VAL A 42 21.45 2.75 -3.05
N ASP A 43 22.73 3.07 -3.18
CA ASP A 43 23.64 2.55 -4.23
C ASP A 43 23.01 2.60 -5.64
N ALA A 44 22.38 3.75 -5.97
CA ALA A 44 21.63 3.99 -7.19
C ALA A 44 20.44 3.03 -7.44
N ALA A 45 20.00 2.26 -6.45
CA ALA A 45 18.74 1.53 -6.45
C ALA A 45 17.65 2.37 -5.79
N TYR A 46 16.56 2.63 -6.50
CA TYR A 46 15.36 3.20 -5.90
C TYR A 46 14.50 2.07 -5.33
N ILE A 47 14.17 2.20 -4.05
CA ILE A 47 13.35 1.25 -3.31
C ILE A 47 12.14 2.03 -2.79
N LYS A 48 10.94 1.54 -3.09
CA LYS A 48 9.68 2.15 -2.67
C LYS A 48 8.73 1.11 -2.13
N VAL A 49 8.13 1.38 -0.97
CA VAL A 49 7.07 0.57 -0.38
C VAL A 49 5.80 1.42 -0.28
N VAL A 50 4.69 0.89 -0.78
CA VAL A 50 3.36 1.50 -0.69
C VAL A 50 2.48 0.60 0.14
N TYR A 51 1.84 1.13 1.18
CA TYR A 51 1.05 0.33 2.11
C TYR A 51 -0.09 1.12 2.75
N GLY A 52 -1.15 0.43 3.14
CA GLY A 52 -2.18 0.99 4.01
C GLY A 52 -1.68 0.99 5.46
N MET A 53 -1.81 2.11 6.16
CA MET A 53 -1.31 2.30 7.52
C MET A 53 -2.47 2.19 8.54
N PRO A 54 -2.74 1.01 9.13
CA PRO A 54 -3.74 0.86 10.17
C PRO A 54 -3.24 1.40 11.52
N SER A 55 -4.20 1.86 12.35
CA SER A 55 -4.00 2.19 13.76
C SER A 55 -4.56 1.10 14.65
N LYS A 56 -3.96 0.85 15.81
CA LYS A 56 -4.39 -0.19 16.75
C LYS A 56 -5.71 0.16 17.46
N ARG A 57 -5.94 1.41 17.82
CA ARG A 57 -7.16 1.91 18.47
C ARG A 57 -7.55 1.02 19.66
N ASP A 58 -6.67 0.92 20.64
CA ASP A 58 -6.81 0.14 21.87
C ASP A 58 -7.08 -1.37 21.68
N ARG A 59 -6.84 -1.91 20.48
CA ARG A 59 -7.02 -3.34 20.17
C ARG A 59 -5.70 -4.09 20.30
N VAL A 60 -5.77 -5.36 20.65
CA VAL A 60 -4.64 -6.29 20.54
C VAL A 60 -4.32 -6.48 19.07
N VAL A 61 -3.08 -6.17 18.69
CA VAL A 61 -2.65 -6.22 17.28
C VAL A 61 -2.32 -7.64 16.86
N PHE A 62 -1.19 -8.17 17.27
CA PHE A 62 -0.77 -9.52 16.90
C PHE A 62 -1.40 -10.55 17.84
N GLY A 63 -1.94 -11.62 17.26
CA GLY A 63 -2.81 -12.57 17.95
C GLY A 63 -4.28 -12.13 18.07
N GLY A 64 -4.58 -10.86 17.69
CA GLY A 64 -5.93 -10.29 17.67
C GLY A 64 -6.32 -9.82 16.27
N LEU A 65 -6.03 -8.54 15.92
CA LEU A 65 -6.31 -8.00 14.60
C LEU A 65 -5.58 -8.73 13.47
N VAL A 66 -4.37 -9.16 13.74
CA VAL A 66 -3.51 -9.94 12.85
C VAL A 66 -3.27 -11.29 13.52
N PRO A 67 -3.96 -12.36 13.10
CA PRO A 67 -3.78 -13.69 13.67
C PRO A 67 -2.37 -14.21 13.44
N TYR A 68 -1.79 -14.87 14.42
CA TYR A 68 -0.52 -15.57 14.27
C TYR A 68 -0.64 -16.75 13.30
N GLY A 69 0.44 -17.06 12.59
CA GLY A 69 0.52 -18.17 11.65
C GLY A 69 -0.30 -17.99 10.36
N SER A 70 -0.92 -16.83 10.16
CA SER A 70 -1.72 -16.52 8.96
C SER A 70 -1.04 -15.53 8.06
N VAL A 71 -1.21 -15.69 6.74
CA VAL A 71 -0.70 -14.72 5.77
C VAL A 71 -1.42 -13.39 5.96
N TRP A 72 -0.64 -12.35 6.20
CA TRP A 72 -1.10 -10.98 6.35
C TRP A 72 -0.58 -10.12 5.19
N ARG A 73 -1.46 -9.24 4.66
CA ARG A 73 -1.14 -8.27 3.61
C ARG A 73 -0.12 -7.20 4.02
N THR A 74 0.45 -7.29 5.21
CA THR A 74 1.47 -6.39 5.78
C THR A 74 1.01 -4.92 5.79
N GLY A 75 -0.24 -4.70 6.17
CA GLY A 75 -0.89 -3.40 6.19
C GLY A 75 -2.41 -3.50 6.27
N ALA A 76 -3.10 -2.55 5.66
CA ALA A 76 -4.55 -2.49 5.58
C ALA A 76 -5.01 -2.25 4.13
N ASP A 77 -6.26 -2.65 3.84
CA ASP A 77 -6.92 -2.52 2.55
C ASP A 77 -6.20 -3.34 1.46
N GLU A 78 -5.47 -2.73 0.53
CA GLU A 78 -4.66 -3.42 -0.46
C GLU A 78 -3.43 -4.10 0.18
N ALA A 79 -2.92 -5.13 -0.47
CA ALA A 79 -1.64 -5.72 -0.09
C ALA A 79 -0.52 -4.69 -0.27
N THR A 80 0.42 -4.67 0.67
CA THR A 80 1.62 -3.84 0.57
C THR A 80 2.40 -4.19 -0.67
N GLU A 81 2.86 -3.19 -1.41
CA GLU A 81 3.68 -3.39 -2.60
C GLU A 81 5.07 -2.77 -2.43
N ILE A 82 6.08 -3.48 -2.91
CA ILE A 82 7.46 -3.01 -2.94
C ILE A 82 8.00 -2.96 -4.37
N THR A 83 8.67 -1.87 -4.72
CA THR A 83 9.38 -1.67 -5.99
C THR A 83 10.87 -1.66 -5.75
N LEU A 84 11.62 -2.45 -6.52
CA LEU A 84 13.06 -2.53 -6.53
C LEU A 84 13.57 -2.24 -7.94
N THR A 85 14.39 -1.19 -8.13
CA THR A 85 14.94 -0.87 -9.47
C THR A 85 16.24 -1.58 -9.79
N LYS A 86 16.83 -2.27 -8.82
CA LYS A 86 17.98 -3.17 -8.95
C LYS A 86 17.76 -4.41 -8.09
N ASP A 87 18.58 -5.44 -8.31
CA ASP A 87 18.60 -6.62 -7.45
C ASP A 87 19.04 -6.24 -6.04
N VAL A 88 18.32 -6.75 -5.05
CA VAL A 88 18.57 -6.47 -3.63
C VAL A 88 18.67 -7.78 -2.87
N VAL A 89 19.63 -7.86 -1.96
CA VAL A 89 19.74 -8.98 -1.02
C VAL A 89 19.12 -8.57 0.31
N PHE A 90 17.92 -9.07 0.60
CA PHE A 90 17.26 -8.92 1.89
C PHE A 90 17.64 -10.08 2.82
N HIS A 91 18.12 -9.75 4.01
CA HIS A 91 18.69 -10.74 4.91
C HIS A 91 19.80 -11.53 4.18
N ASN A 92 19.55 -12.74 3.73
CA ASN A 92 20.49 -13.54 2.91
C ASN A 92 19.86 -14.02 1.60
N THR A 93 18.71 -13.42 1.21
CA THR A 93 17.91 -13.85 0.07
C THR A 93 17.94 -12.79 -1.03
N GLU A 94 18.35 -13.17 -2.22
CA GLU A 94 18.38 -12.30 -3.39
C GLU A 94 16.98 -12.15 -3.97
N ILE A 95 16.55 -10.88 -4.14
CA ILE A 95 15.31 -10.49 -4.78
C ILE A 95 15.66 -9.69 -6.04
N PRO A 96 15.32 -10.19 -7.23
CA PRO A 96 15.57 -9.45 -8.48
C PRO A 96 14.86 -8.10 -8.52
N ALA A 97 15.37 -7.19 -9.34
CA ALA A 97 14.67 -5.96 -9.68
C ALA A 97 13.23 -6.27 -10.14
N GLY A 98 12.25 -5.49 -9.67
CA GLY A 98 10.85 -5.76 -10.00
C GLY A 98 9.87 -5.09 -9.06
N HIS A 99 8.61 -5.49 -9.21
CA HIS A 99 7.50 -5.10 -8.36
C HIS A 99 6.93 -6.35 -7.71
N TYR A 100 6.65 -6.28 -6.42
CA TYR A 100 6.18 -7.42 -5.64
C TYR A 100 5.13 -6.97 -4.64
N SER A 101 4.16 -7.84 -4.36
CA SER A 101 3.39 -7.74 -3.12
C SER A 101 4.22 -8.28 -1.97
N LEU A 102 4.21 -7.57 -0.86
CA LEU A 102 4.91 -7.94 0.36
C LEU A 102 3.89 -8.47 1.37
N PHE A 103 3.93 -9.79 1.59
CA PHE A 103 3.15 -10.44 2.63
C PHE A 103 4.04 -10.85 3.79
N THR A 104 3.44 -11.03 4.95
CA THR A 104 4.13 -11.58 6.11
C THR A 104 3.24 -12.64 6.80
N ILE A 105 3.87 -13.55 7.53
CA ILE A 105 3.20 -14.45 8.46
C ILE A 105 3.78 -14.14 9.84
N PRO A 106 3.09 -13.31 10.63
CA PRO A 106 3.53 -13.00 11.99
C PRO A 106 3.39 -14.20 12.91
N ASN A 107 4.39 -14.41 13.77
CA ASN A 107 4.35 -15.28 14.94
C ASN A 107 4.95 -14.53 16.14
N GLU A 108 4.90 -15.13 17.33
CA GLU A 108 5.37 -14.47 18.54
C GLU A 108 6.87 -14.18 18.55
N THR A 109 7.67 -15.06 17.97
CA THR A 109 9.14 -15.02 18.03
C THR A 109 9.80 -14.65 16.71
N GLU A 110 9.12 -14.91 15.58
CA GLU A 110 9.65 -14.64 14.25
C GLU A 110 8.53 -14.35 13.25
N TRP A 111 8.84 -13.59 12.21
CA TRP A 111 7.94 -13.37 11.08
C TRP A 111 8.52 -14.01 9.82
N THR A 112 7.66 -14.67 9.04
CA THR A 112 8.00 -15.02 7.67
C THR A 112 7.73 -13.81 6.78
N ILE A 113 8.73 -13.40 6.00
CA ILE A 113 8.65 -12.34 4.99
C ILE A 113 8.49 -12.99 3.63
N ILE A 114 7.56 -12.50 2.82
CA ILE A 114 7.19 -13.10 1.53
C ILE A 114 7.18 -12.03 0.45
N PHE A 115 7.93 -12.24 -0.62
CA PHE A 115 7.85 -11.45 -1.86
C PHE A 115 7.07 -12.25 -2.89
N ASN A 116 5.94 -11.72 -3.35
CA ASN A 116 5.02 -12.41 -4.27
C ASN A 116 4.86 -11.61 -5.56
N ARG A 117 4.77 -12.28 -6.71
CA ARG A 117 4.66 -11.62 -8.04
C ARG A 117 3.28 -11.07 -8.36
N GLU A 118 2.24 -11.51 -7.67
CA GLU A 118 0.88 -11.04 -7.92
C GLU A 118 0.71 -9.64 -7.32
N LEU A 119 0.28 -8.68 -8.16
CA LEU A 119 0.08 -7.28 -7.77
C LEU A 119 -1.40 -6.91 -7.77
N GLY A 120 -1.73 -5.77 -7.16
CA GLY A 120 -3.09 -5.24 -7.14
C GLY A 120 -4.06 -6.06 -6.30
N LEU A 121 -3.56 -6.80 -5.31
CA LEU A 121 -4.38 -7.66 -4.46
C LEU A 121 -5.06 -6.84 -3.35
N TRP A 122 -6.35 -7.13 -3.13
CA TRP A 122 -7.09 -6.64 -1.97
C TRP A 122 -6.94 -7.64 -0.80
N GLY A 123 -6.29 -7.21 0.27
CA GLY A 123 -6.04 -8.12 1.40
C GLY A 123 -5.09 -9.26 1.06
N ALA A 124 -5.26 -10.39 1.74
CA ALA A 124 -4.55 -11.64 1.47
C ALA A 124 -5.48 -12.74 0.94
N PHE A 125 -6.73 -12.39 0.56
CA PHE A 125 -7.75 -13.37 0.18
C PHE A 125 -7.40 -14.17 -1.07
N ASN A 126 -6.71 -13.54 -2.01
CA ASN A 126 -6.30 -14.16 -3.27
C ASN A 126 -4.79 -14.48 -3.30
N TYR A 127 -4.14 -14.47 -2.15
CA TYR A 127 -2.73 -14.86 -2.06
C TYR A 127 -2.54 -16.30 -2.54
N LYS A 128 -1.49 -16.51 -3.34
CA LYS A 128 -1.12 -17.83 -3.86
C LYS A 128 0.37 -18.06 -3.66
N GLU A 129 0.71 -19.05 -2.85
CA GLU A 129 2.09 -19.40 -2.52
C GLU A 129 2.94 -19.75 -3.75
N GLN A 130 2.35 -20.31 -4.79
CA GLN A 130 3.04 -20.62 -6.05
C GLN A 130 3.61 -19.41 -6.79
N HIS A 131 3.16 -18.21 -6.42
CA HIS A 131 3.67 -16.94 -6.97
C HIS A 131 4.73 -16.29 -6.09
N ASP A 132 5.15 -16.94 -5.01
CA ASP A 132 6.23 -16.46 -4.18
C ASP A 132 7.55 -16.51 -4.94
N VAL A 133 8.30 -15.41 -4.86
CA VAL A 133 9.65 -15.29 -5.41
C VAL A 133 10.66 -15.67 -4.33
N ALA A 134 10.35 -15.29 -3.10
CA ALA A 134 11.20 -15.56 -1.95
C ALA A 134 10.39 -15.61 -0.66
N ARG A 135 10.89 -16.42 0.27
CA ARG A 135 10.47 -16.51 1.67
C ARG A 135 11.68 -16.64 2.57
N PHE A 136 11.69 -15.92 3.67
CA PHE A 136 12.68 -16.07 4.74
C PHE A 136 12.09 -15.61 6.06
N THR A 137 12.70 -16.00 7.18
CA THR A 137 12.26 -15.59 8.51
C THR A 137 13.18 -14.54 9.10
N VAL A 138 12.61 -13.67 9.94
CA VAL A 138 13.34 -12.69 10.73
C VAL A 138 12.81 -12.69 12.16
N PRO A 139 13.68 -12.48 13.17
CA PRO A 139 13.25 -12.46 14.56
C PRO A 139 12.35 -11.25 14.86
N VAL A 140 11.46 -11.42 15.82
CA VAL A 140 10.66 -10.34 16.41
C VAL A 140 11.48 -9.60 17.44
N GLU A 141 11.34 -8.28 17.46
CA GLU A 141 11.90 -7.37 18.43
C GLU A 141 10.79 -6.78 19.31
N THR A 142 10.99 -6.77 20.62
CA THR A 142 10.13 -6.02 21.55
C THR A 142 10.58 -4.57 21.58
N LEU A 143 9.72 -3.65 21.19
CA LEU A 143 10.01 -2.23 21.14
C LEU A 143 9.79 -1.57 22.51
N GLU A 144 10.66 -0.64 22.88
CA GLU A 144 10.51 0.18 24.09
C GLU A 144 9.30 1.12 23.95
N GLU A 145 9.15 1.72 22.75
CA GLU A 145 8.05 2.61 22.44
C GLU A 145 6.87 1.85 21.82
N GLU A 146 5.66 2.28 22.16
CA GLU A 146 4.43 1.78 21.58
C GLU A 146 4.09 2.58 20.31
N TRP A 147 3.86 1.87 19.20
CA TRP A 147 3.50 2.44 17.92
C TRP A 147 1.99 2.27 17.66
N GLU A 148 1.24 3.35 17.79
CA GLU A 148 -0.21 3.36 17.54
C GLU A 148 -0.56 2.96 16.11
N ALA A 149 0.20 3.47 15.14
CA ALA A 149 0.01 3.16 13.73
C ALA A 149 1.11 2.23 13.21
N PHE A 150 0.73 1.27 12.36
CA PHE A 150 1.68 0.43 11.64
C PHE A 150 2.61 1.27 10.77
N ARG A 151 3.90 1.04 10.85
CA ARG A 151 4.91 1.75 10.06
C ARG A 151 5.83 0.78 9.34
N ILE A 152 6.06 1.07 8.05
CA ILE A 152 7.15 0.49 7.27
C ILE A 152 8.15 1.60 7.01
N LEU A 153 9.38 1.42 7.46
CA LEU A 153 10.45 2.40 7.38
C LEU A 153 11.64 1.81 6.62
N ILE A 154 12.23 2.58 5.73
CA ILE A 154 13.53 2.25 5.14
C ILE A 154 14.56 3.12 5.86
N VAL A 155 15.45 2.49 6.58
CA VAL A 155 16.45 3.15 7.42
C VAL A 155 17.83 2.90 6.82
N ASN A 156 18.59 3.98 6.61
CA ASN A 156 19.99 3.91 6.20
C ASN A 156 20.81 4.71 7.22
N GLN A 157 21.52 4.00 8.08
CA GLN A 157 22.37 4.59 9.10
C GLN A 157 23.79 4.02 8.98
N GLU A 158 24.77 4.91 8.78
CA GLU A 158 26.19 4.55 8.74
C GLU A 158 26.53 3.41 7.76
N GLY A 159 25.81 3.37 6.61
CA GLY A 159 26.01 2.31 5.59
C GLY A 159 25.24 1.01 5.87
N ASN A 160 24.55 0.92 7.02
CA ASN A 160 23.66 -0.20 7.32
C ASN A 160 22.23 0.14 6.89
N THR A 161 21.71 -0.56 5.89
CA THR A 161 20.37 -0.33 5.38
C THR A 161 19.43 -1.45 5.81
N SER A 162 18.22 -1.08 6.25
CA SER A 162 17.20 -2.03 6.67
C SER A 162 15.80 -1.58 6.31
N LEU A 163 14.92 -2.54 6.07
CA LEU A 163 13.48 -2.38 6.03
C LEU A 163 12.94 -2.76 7.41
N GLN A 164 12.29 -1.83 8.09
CA GLN A 164 11.74 -2.04 9.43
C GLN A 164 10.22 -1.96 9.39
N MET A 165 9.56 -2.86 10.11
CA MET A 165 8.12 -2.84 10.34
C MET A 165 7.88 -2.73 11.84
N LYS A 166 7.02 -1.76 12.24
CA LYS A 166 6.74 -1.48 13.65
C LYS A 166 5.25 -1.27 13.87
N TRP A 167 4.68 -1.95 14.84
CA TRP A 167 3.31 -1.74 15.28
C TRP A 167 3.14 -2.22 16.73
N ASP A 168 2.41 -1.43 17.53
CA ASP A 168 2.32 -1.67 18.96
C ASP A 168 3.74 -1.73 19.59
N ARG A 169 4.05 -2.72 20.37
CA ARG A 169 5.38 -2.99 20.92
C ARG A 169 6.14 -4.07 20.17
N THR A 170 5.74 -4.34 18.94
CA THR A 170 6.34 -5.38 18.10
C THR A 170 7.01 -4.78 16.87
N GLY A 171 8.24 -5.19 16.62
CA GLY A 171 8.98 -4.81 15.44
C GLY A 171 9.70 -5.98 14.80
N VAL A 172 10.04 -5.81 13.52
CA VAL A 172 10.99 -6.65 12.80
C VAL A 172 11.92 -5.77 11.98
N THR A 173 13.19 -6.14 11.93
CA THR A 173 14.23 -5.46 11.15
C THR A 173 14.81 -6.41 10.13
N ILE A 174 14.76 -6.02 8.86
CA ILE A 174 15.24 -6.80 7.72
C ILE A 174 16.42 -6.06 7.11
N PRO A 175 17.67 -6.42 7.43
CA PRO A 175 18.83 -5.81 6.81
C PRO A 175 18.83 -6.12 5.31
N PHE A 176 19.25 -5.16 4.49
CA PHE A 176 19.40 -5.37 3.07
C PHE A 176 20.59 -4.58 2.49
N ARG A 177 21.06 -5.05 1.33
CA ARG A 177 22.05 -4.36 0.50
C ARG A 177 21.70 -4.48 -0.97
N VAL A 178 22.06 -3.48 -1.75
CA VAL A 178 21.92 -3.55 -3.21
C VAL A 178 23.01 -4.49 -3.75
N LYS A 179 22.65 -5.31 -4.73
CA LYS A 179 23.60 -6.18 -5.40
C LYS A 179 24.46 -5.34 -6.35
N SER A 180 25.76 -5.43 -6.20
CA SER A 180 26.77 -4.82 -7.07
C SER A 180 26.86 -5.52 -8.42
#